data_a8754b4bd134d4a5caca3109e29f2696
#
_entry.id   a8754b4bd134d4a5caca3109e29f2696
#
_cell.length_a   1.000
_cell.length_b   1.000
_cell.length_c   1.000
_cell.angle_alpha   90.00
_cell.angle_beta   90.00
_cell.angle_gamma   90.00
#
_symmetry.space_group_name_H-M   'P 1'
#
loop_
_entity.id
_entity.type
_entity.pdbx_description
1 polymer ?
#
loop_
_entity_poly.entity_id
_entity_poly.type
_entity_poly.pdbx_seq_one_letter_code
_entity_poly.pdbx_strand_id
1 'polypeptide(L)'
;RRHAMLPWRWNADLIATEPYWTGWFQGLSSKFLTCRAARLLVLAETDRLDQTLMIGQMQGKYQLSISPHAGHCVQEDAPYATARTLVQFWRRNDRLPPGLRPVGTT
;
A
#
# COMPACT_ATOMS: atom_id res chain seq x y z
N ARG A 1 -13.44 -34.19 8.27
CA ARG A 1 -13.04 -34.93 9.36
C ARG A 1 -12.07 -34.25 10.26
N ARG A 2 -10.82 -34.16 9.86
CA ARG A 2 -9.86 -33.47 10.68
C ARG A 2 -10.23 -32.02 10.92
N HIS A 3 -10.84 -31.39 9.94
CA HIS A 3 -11.25 -30.00 10.07
C HIS A 3 -12.27 -29.79 11.17
N ALA A 4 -13.13 -30.78 11.37
CA ALA A 4 -14.13 -30.69 12.42
C ALA A 4 -13.52 -30.77 13.82
N MET A 5 -12.27 -31.28 13.93
CA MET A 5 -11.59 -31.43 15.20
C MET A 5 -10.68 -30.26 15.55
N LEU A 6 -10.49 -29.34 14.64
CA LEU A 6 -9.67 -28.15 14.88
C LEU A 6 -10.49 -27.08 15.60
N PRO A 7 -9.94 -26.46 16.67
CA PRO A 7 -10.64 -25.40 17.39
C PRO A 7 -10.78 -24.14 16.57
N TRP A 8 -9.88 -23.94 15.59
CA TRP A 8 -9.88 -22.74 14.78
C TRP A 8 -9.91 -23.12 13.30
N ARG A 9 -10.65 -22.32 12.53
CA ARG A 9 -10.68 -22.43 11.06
C ARG A 9 -10.97 -21.06 10.49
N TRP A 10 -10.65 -20.89 9.20
CA TRP A 10 -10.95 -19.65 8.52
C TRP A 10 -12.46 -19.48 8.38
N ASN A 11 -12.93 -18.27 8.66
CA ASN A 11 -14.33 -17.93 8.50
C ASN A 11 -14.74 -17.87 7.04
N ALA A 12 -13.80 -17.49 6.16
CA ALA A 12 -14.01 -17.42 4.72
C ALA A 12 -13.45 -18.66 4.04
N ASP A 13 -14.08 -19.08 2.95
CA ASP A 13 -13.58 -20.15 2.10
C ASP A 13 -12.56 -19.57 1.12
N LEU A 14 -11.30 -19.56 1.54
CA LEU A 14 -10.23 -18.97 0.74
C LEU A 14 -9.96 -19.73 -0.55
N ILE A 15 -10.12 -21.07 -0.52
CA ILE A 15 -9.86 -21.89 -1.70
C ILE A 15 -10.88 -21.59 -2.81
N ALA A 16 -12.09 -21.24 -2.45
CA ALA A 16 -13.11 -20.90 -3.44
C ALA A 16 -12.76 -19.66 -4.24
N THR A 17 -11.85 -18.81 -3.75
CA THR A 17 -11.44 -17.60 -4.44
C THR A 17 -10.28 -17.83 -5.41
N GLU A 18 -9.68 -19.03 -5.42
CA GLU A 18 -8.50 -19.32 -6.23
C GLU A 18 -8.65 -18.96 -7.71
N PRO A 19 -9.78 -19.27 -8.38
CA PRO A 19 -9.92 -18.94 -9.81
C PRO A 19 -9.77 -17.45 -10.12
N TYR A 20 -9.93 -16.59 -9.11
CA TYR A 20 -9.88 -15.14 -9.29
C TYR A 20 -8.54 -14.53 -8.90
N TRP A 21 -7.60 -15.29 -8.31
CA TRP A 21 -6.37 -14.75 -7.77
C TRP A 21 -5.50 -14.05 -8.82
N THR A 22 -5.38 -14.64 -9.99
CA THR A 22 -4.59 -14.03 -11.07
C THR A 22 -5.15 -12.67 -11.47
N GLY A 23 -6.48 -12.59 -11.58
CA GLY A 23 -7.13 -11.34 -11.98
C GLY A 23 -7.05 -10.24 -10.93
N TRP A 24 -6.91 -10.58 -9.65
CA TRP A 24 -6.89 -9.58 -8.58
C TRP A 24 -5.75 -8.58 -8.72
N PHE A 25 -4.59 -9.05 -9.20
CA PHE A 25 -3.41 -8.19 -9.29
C PHE A 25 -3.08 -7.78 -10.71
N GLN A 26 -3.85 -8.26 -11.67
CA GLN A 26 -3.59 -8.00 -13.08
C GLN A 26 -3.82 -6.53 -13.41
N GLY A 27 -2.80 -5.88 -13.96
CA GLY A 27 -2.88 -4.47 -14.31
C GLY A 27 -2.89 -3.51 -13.13
N LEU A 28 -2.61 -3.99 -11.90
CA LEU A 28 -2.68 -3.16 -10.71
C LEU A 28 -1.66 -2.03 -10.73
N SER A 29 -0.44 -2.31 -11.18
CA SER A 29 0.60 -1.28 -11.27
C SER A 29 0.22 -0.15 -12.20
N SER A 30 -0.36 -0.47 -13.35
CA SER A 30 -0.83 0.55 -14.28
C SER A 30 -1.97 1.37 -13.70
N LYS A 31 -2.90 0.72 -12.99
CA LYS A 31 -4.01 1.42 -12.34
C LYS A 31 -3.50 2.37 -11.26
N PHE A 32 -2.50 1.95 -10.50
CA PHE A 32 -1.89 2.81 -9.51
C PHE A 32 -1.28 4.05 -10.15
N LEU A 33 -0.51 3.86 -11.23
CA LEU A 33 0.19 4.95 -11.90
C LEU A 33 -0.74 5.93 -12.61
N THR A 34 -1.93 5.49 -13.01
CA THR A 34 -2.91 6.35 -13.69
C THR A 34 -3.97 6.93 -12.77
N CYS A 35 -3.94 6.61 -11.49
CA CYS A 35 -4.83 7.19 -10.51
C CYS A 35 -4.63 8.70 -10.46
N ARG A 36 -5.74 9.46 -10.38
CA ARG A 36 -5.67 10.92 -10.42
C ARG A 36 -5.21 11.56 -9.12
N ALA A 37 -5.23 10.81 -8.03
CA ALA A 37 -4.77 11.31 -6.75
C ALA A 37 -3.25 11.30 -6.67
N ALA A 38 -2.69 12.04 -5.72
CA ALA A 38 -1.28 11.88 -5.38
C ALA A 38 -1.04 10.45 -4.91
N ARG A 39 0.15 9.91 -5.19
CA ARG A 39 0.41 8.49 -5.00
C ARG A 39 1.65 8.28 -4.12
N LEU A 40 1.53 7.37 -3.17
CA LEU A 40 2.61 6.98 -2.29
C LEU A 40 2.70 5.46 -2.26
N LEU A 41 3.89 4.93 -2.47
CA LEU A 41 4.16 3.50 -2.34
C LEU A 41 5.17 3.31 -1.20
N VAL A 42 4.80 2.49 -0.22
CA VAL A 42 5.66 2.17 0.91
C VAL A 42 6.09 0.72 0.78
N LEU A 43 7.38 0.49 0.77
CA LEU A 43 7.95 -0.85 0.59
C LEU A 43 8.93 -1.17 1.70
N ALA A 44 9.02 -2.44 2.05
CA ALA A 44 10.11 -2.94 2.90
C ALA A 44 11.40 -3.08 2.11
N GLU A 45 11.29 -3.49 0.84
CA GLU A 45 12.45 -3.74 -0.02
C GLU A 45 12.15 -3.29 -1.45
N THR A 46 13.19 -2.83 -2.15
CA THR A 46 13.05 -2.34 -3.53
C THR A 46 12.95 -3.45 -4.58
N ASP A 47 13.39 -4.66 -4.25
CA ASP A 47 13.36 -5.79 -5.19
C ASP A 47 11.94 -6.28 -5.49
N ARG A 48 10.95 -5.74 -4.78
CA ARG A 48 9.54 -6.05 -5.01
C ARG A 48 8.90 -5.19 -6.09
N LEU A 49 9.61 -4.20 -6.62
CA LEU A 49 9.08 -3.35 -7.69
C LEU A 49 9.10 -4.09 -9.01
N ASP A 50 7.96 -4.10 -9.70
CA ASP A 50 7.93 -4.59 -11.07
C ASP A 50 8.47 -3.51 -12.03
N GLN A 51 8.66 -3.88 -13.30
CA GLN A 51 9.23 -2.98 -14.28
C GLN A 51 8.37 -1.72 -14.48
N THR A 52 7.06 -1.89 -14.51
CA THR A 52 6.13 -0.77 -14.68
C THR A 52 6.27 0.26 -13.56
N LEU A 53 6.36 -0.22 -12.33
CA LEU A 53 6.54 0.67 -11.17
C LEU A 53 7.93 1.28 -11.13
N MET A 54 8.96 0.55 -11.56
CA MET A 54 10.32 1.10 -11.61
C MET A 54 10.41 2.25 -12.61
N ILE A 55 9.83 2.08 -13.78
CA ILE A 55 9.79 3.15 -14.79
C ILE A 55 9.00 4.35 -14.27
N GLY A 56 7.85 4.11 -13.64
CA GLY A 56 7.04 5.17 -13.07
C GLY A 56 7.79 5.95 -11.99
N GLN A 57 8.57 5.26 -11.18
CA GLN A 57 9.37 5.91 -10.14
C GLN A 57 10.46 6.80 -10.74
N MET A 58 11.13 6.31 -11.78
CA MET A 58 12.14 7.09 -12.50
C MET A 58 11.54 8.31 -13.19
N GLN A 59 10.27 8.24 -13.57
CA GLN A 59 9.54 9.36 -14.18
C GLN A 59 8.92 10.30 -13.14
N GLY A 60 9.07 10.01 -11.87
CA GLY A 60 8.51 10.85 -10.81
C GLY A 60 7.00 10.77 -10.67
N LYS A 61 6.38 9.67 -11.10
CA LYS A 61 4.93 9.55 -11.09
C LYS A 61 4.33 9.27 -9.71
N TYR A 62 5.16 8.90 -8.73
CA TYR A 62 4.70 8.67 -7.37
C TYR A 62 5.85 8.84 -6.40
N GLN A 63 5.51 8.99 -5.11
CA GLN A 63 6.49 9.05 -4.05
C GLN A 63 6.76 7.64 -3.53
N LEU A 64 8.03 7.30 -3.38
CA LEU A 64 8.46 6.01 -2.85
C LEU A 64 9.05 6.20 -1.46
N SER A 65 8.64 5.37 -0.51
CA SER A 65 9.22 5.33 0.83
C SER A 65 9.62 3.89 1.15
N ILE A 66 10.82 3.71 1.68
CA ILE A 66 11.34 2.39 1.99
C ILE A 66 11.58 2.26 3.49
N SER A 67 11.12 1.15 4.06
CA SER A 67 11.31 0.84 5.47
C SER A 67 12.21 -0.41 5.56
N PRO A 68 13.54 -0.25 5.54
CA PRO A 68 14.46 -1.37 5.36
C PRO A 68 14.47 -2.39 6.51
N HIS A 69 13.98 -2.00 7.68
CA HIS A 69 13.95 -2.89 8.84
C HIS A 69 12.56 -3.49 9.10
N ALA A 70 11.62 -3.26 8.20
CA ALA A 70 10.26 -3.77 8.33
C ALA A 70 10.06 -5.00 7.46
N GLY A 71 9.12 -5.87 7.86
CA GLY A 71 8.62 -6.94 7.01
C GLY A 71 7.50 -6.47 6.11
N HIS A 72 6.76 -7.41 5.53
CA HIS A 72 5.69 -7.10 4.59
C HIS A 72 4.64 -6.15 5.16
N CYS A 73 4.31 -6.30 6.43
CA CYS A 73 3.32 -5.43 7.09
C CYS A 73 4.03 -4.27 7.77
N VAL A 74 4.44 -3.28 6.97
CA VAL A 74 5.24 -2.14 7.47
C VAL A 74 4.52 -1.37 8.58
N GLN A 75 3.19 -1.32 8.55
CA GLN A 75 2.41 -0.62 9.56
C GLN A 75 2.47 -1.32 10.92
N GLU A 76 2.76 -2.61 10.95
CA GLU A 76 2.91 -3.36 12.20
C GLU A 76 4.35 -3.35 12.70
N ASP A 77 5.30 -3.47 11.77
CA ASP A 77 6.71 -3.58 12.11
C ASP A 77 7.37 -2.23 12.37
N ALA A 78 6.88 -1.18 11.71
CA ALA A 78 7.43 0.18 11.84
C ALA A 78 6.28 1.19 11.92
N PRO A 79 5.46 1.15 12.98
CA PRO A 79 4.26 2.00 13.06
C PRO A 79 4.58 3.48 13.10
N TYR A 80 5.60 3.90 13.82
CA TYR A 80 5.94 5.32 13.92
C TYR A 80 6.50 5.87 12.61
N ALA A 81 7.39 5.12 11.97
CA ALA A 81 7.94 5.53 10.68
C ALA A 81 6.86 5.59 9.61
N THR A 82 5.97 4.61 9.60
CA THR A 82 4.85 4.55 8.66
C THR A 82 3.91 5.73 8.87
N ALA A 83 3.55 6.02 10.12
CA ALA A 83 2.68 7.15 10.44
C ALA A 83 3.32 8.47 10.01
N ARG A 84 4.60 8.64 10.26
CA ARG A 84 5.33 9.85 9.85
C ARG A 84 5.31 10.02 8.34
N THR A 85 5.57 8.95 7.61
CA THR A 85 5.55 8.98 6.15
C THR A 85 4.18 9.37 5.62
N LEU A 86 3.12 8.82 6.18
CA LEU A 86 1.75 9.13 5.77
C LEU A 86 1.40 10.58 6.06
N VAL A 87 1.76 11.09 7.23
CA VAL A 87 1.48 12.49 7.61
C VAL A 87 2.23 13.44 6.70
N GLN A 88 3.50 13.17 6.43
CA GLN A 88 4.30 14.01 5.53
C GLN A 88 3.74 14.01 4.12
N PHE A 89 3.32 12.86 3.64
CA PHE A 89 2.71 12.75 2.33
C PHE A 89 1.40 13.54 2.26
N TRP A 90 0.57 13.41 3.28
CA TRP A 90 -0.69 14.15 3.36
C TRP A 90 -0.44 15.66 3.32
N ARG A 91 0.47 16.14 4.15
CA ARG A 91 0.75 17.58 4.23
C ARG A 91 1.30 18.12 2.91
N ARG A 92 2.14 17.36 2.24
CA ARG A 92 2.74 17.78 0.96
C ARG A 92 1.71 17.88 -0.14
N ASN A 93 0.70 17.03 -0.12
CA ASN A 93 -0.26 16.89 -1.21
C ASN A 93 -1.65 17.41 -0.85
N ASP A 94 -1.82 17.99 0.31
CA ASP A 94 -3.11 18.55 0.73
C ASP A 94 -3.38 19.83 -0.07
N ARG A 95 -4.40 19.76 -0.91
CA ARG A 95 -4.75 20.87 -1.81
C ARG A 95 -6.01 21.61 -1.37
N LEU A 96 -6.53 21.28 -0.19
CA LEU A 96 -7.68 22.00 0.32
C LEU A 96 -7.27 23.44 0.68
N PRO A 97 -8.15 24.42 0.45
CA PRO A 97 -7.91 25.79 0.94
C PRO A 97 -7.67 25.80 2.44
N PRO A 98 -6.84 26.73 2.94
CA PRO A 98 -6.49 26.73 4.37
C PRO A 98 -7.70 26.69 5.32
N GLY A 99 -8.80 27.36 4.98
CA GLY A 99 -9.99 27.37 5.81
C GLY A 99 -10.78 26.07 5.83
N LEU A 100 -10.49 25.17 4.90
CA LEU A 100 -11.17 23.86 4.79
C LEU A 100 -10.29 22.69 5.21
N ARG A 101 -9.06 22.96 5.62
CA ARG A 101 -8.15 21.91 6.08
C ARG A 101 -8.55 21.41 7.46
N PRO A 102 -8.40 20.11 7.72
CA PRO A 102 -8.65 19.60 9.06
C PRO A 102 -7.75 20.30 10.09
N VAL A 103 -8.25 20.41 11.32
CA VAL A 103 -7.48 20.98 12.42
C VAL A 103 -6.22 20.13 12.65
N GLY A 104 -5.08 20.81 12.79
CA GLY A 104 -3.80 20.13 13.01
C GLY A 104 -2.98 19.84 11.76
N THR A 105 -3.52 20.09 10.58
CA THR A 105 -2.75 20.03 9.34
C THR A 105 -2.21 21.40 8.98
N THR A 106 -0.91 21.52 8.87
CA THR A 106 -0.25 22.79 8.52
C THR A 106 0.73 22.63 7.40
#